data_0ffd1e044a5d6b8d57e8c3332704be98
#
_entry.id   0ffd1e044a5d6b8d57e8c3332704be98
#
_cell.length_a   1.000
_cell.length_b   1.000
_cell.length_c   1.000
_cell.angle_alpha   90.00
_cell.angle_beta   90.00
_cell.angle_gamma   90.00
#
_symmetry.space_group_name_H-M   'P 1'
#
loop_
_entity.id
_entity.type
_entity.pdbx_description
1 polymer ?
#
loop_
_entity_poly.entity_id
_entity_poly.type
_entity_poly.pdbx_seq_one_letter_code
_entity_poly.pdbx_strand_id
1 'polypeptide(L)'
;MTLYRERLWAPPALYLATALVIPATLLVFLPISVLAGVLVAIGMELGVLVLLWVLAPTIEVTDTEFHAGRAHLPRTLVGTTEAFEGTAATEQRGPALDARAWTLFRGYVRGVVKVEVRDDADPTPYWLVSVRHPGKVVEALRS
;
A
#
# COMPACT_ATOMS: atom_id res chain seq x y z
N MET A 1 -19.69 -5.43 10.68
CA MET A 1 -19.36 -6.64 9.86
C MET A 1 -18.38 -6.23 8.77
N THR A 2 -17.37 -7.06 8.48
CA THR A 2 -16.40 -6.77 7.40
C THR A 2 -17.01 -7.16 6.05
N LEU A 3 -17.14 -6.21 5.14
CA LEU A 3 -17.69 -6.41 3.79
C LEU A 3 -16.59 -6.75 2.79
N TYR A 4 -15.41 -6.16 2.99
CA TYR A 4 -14.24 -6.42 2.16
C TYR A 4 -12.97 -6.26 3.00
N ARG A 5 -11.97 -7.13 2.76
CA ARG A 5 -10.67 -7.02 3.39
C ARG A 5 -9.58 -7.60 2.49
N GLU A 6 -8.53 -6.82 2.28
CA GLU A 6 -7.30 -7.29 1.65
C GLU A 6 -6.07 -6.70 2.35
N ARG A 7 -4.99 -7.45 2.34
CA ARG A 7 -3.68 -6.96 2.77
C ARG A 7 -2.76 -6.87 1.57
N LEU A 8 -2.15 -5.70 1.39
CA LEU A 8 -1.30 -5.42 0.26
C LEU A 8 0.12 -5.96 0.49
N TRP A 9 0.26 -7.29 0.47
CA TRP A 9 1.56 -7.94 0.54
C TRP A 9 2.43 -7.57 -0.65
N ALA A 10 3.74 -7.48 -0.42
CA ALA A 10 4.70 -7.35 -1.50
C ALA A 10 4.66 -8.60 -2.42
N PRO A 11 4.88 -8.45 -3.74
CA PRO A 11 4.92 -9.58 -4.65
C PRO A 11 6.17 -10.44 -4.41
N PRO A 12 6.15 -11.74 -4.76
CA PRO A 12 7.31 -12.62 -4.62
C PRO A 12 8.58 -12.09 -5.29
N ALA A 13 8.44 -11.38 -6.41
CA ALA A 13 9.57 -10.75 -7.11
C ALA A 13 10.29 -9.71 -6.25
N LEU A 14 9.58 -8.98 -5.40
CA LEU A 14 10.19 -7.99 -4.50
C LEU A 14 10.98 -8.71 -3.39
N TYR A 15 10.44 -9.78 -2.81
CA TYR A 15 11.19 -10.59 -1.84
C TYR A 15 12.44 -11.21 -2.46
N LEU A 16 12.37 -11.67 -3.70
CA LEU A 16 13.54 -12.18 -4.43
C LEU A 16 14.57 -11.08 -4.68
N ALA A 17 14.12 -9.86 -5.01
CA ALA A 17 15.00 -8.71 -5.18
C ALA A 17 15.74 -8.33 -3.89
N THR A 18 15.09 -8.44 -2.71
CA THR A 18 15.75 -8.17 -1.43
C THR A 18 16.89 -9.15 -1.14
N ALA A 19 16.82 -10.38 -1.65
CA ALA A 19 17.90 -11.35 -1.50
C ALA A 19 19.24 -10.90 -2.07
N LEU A 20 19.26 -9.90 -2.98
CA LEU A 20 20.49 -9.27 -3.48
C LEU A 20 21.25 -8.48 -2.39
N VAL A 21 20.60 -8.15 -1.29
CA VAL A 21 21.25 -7.55 -0.11
C VAL A 21 22.32 -8.49 0.46
N ILE A 22 22.10 -9.80 0.41
CA ILE A 22 23.05 -10.80 0.92
C ILE A 22 24.39 -10.72 0.22
N PRO A 23 24.50 -10.93 -1.11
CA PRO A 23 25.78 -10.84 -1.81
C PRO A 23 26.39 -9.45 -1.75
N ALA A 24 25.58 -8.39 -1.80
CA ALA A 24 26.07 -7.02 -1.69
C ALA A 24 26.76 -6.77 -0.33
N THR A 25 26.14 -7.21 0.76
CA THR A 25 26.71 -7.10 2.11
C THR A 25 27.97 -7.95 2.25
N LEU A 26 27.96 -9.17 1.74
CA LEU A 26 29.13 -10.05 1.78
C LEU A 26 30.34 -9.44 1.04
N LEU A 27 30.12 -8.84 -0.13
CA LEU A 27 31.21 -8.16 -0.89
C LEU A 27 31.87 -7.05 -0.07
N VAL A 28 31.11 -6.32 0.76
CA VAL A 28 31.66 -5.26 1.59
C VAL A 28 32.47 -5.82 2.78
N PHE A 29 31.99 -6.88 3.42
CA PHE A 29 32.55 -7.37 4.68
C PHE A 29 33.55 -8.50 4.53
N LEU A 30 33.57 -9.27 3.41
CA LEU A 30 34.50 -10.37 3.18
C LEU A 30 35.98 -9.99 3.36
N PRO A 31 36.44 -8.82 2.92
CA PRO A 31 37.85 -8.39 3.13
C PRO A 31 38.19 -8.16 4.61
N ILE A 32 37.18 -7.94 5.47
CA ILE A 32 37.33 -7.63 6.88
C ILE A 32 37.20 -8.90 7.72
N SER A 33 36.06 -9.58 7.61
CA SER A 33 35.74 -10.82 8.33
C SER A 33 34.57 -11.54 7.68
N VAL A 34 34.77 -12.82 7.36
CA VAL A 34 33.69 -13.67 6.82
C VAL A 34 32.54 -13.82 7.80
N LEU A 35 32.87 -14.03 9.09
CA LEU A 35 31.85 -14.18 10.14
C LEU A 35 31.00 -12.90 10.28
N ALA A 36 31.65 -11.74 10.34
CA ALA A 36 30.95 -10.45 10.41
C ALA A 36 30.07 -10.24 9.17
N GLY A 37 30.57 -10.55 7.98
CA GLY A 37 29.82 -10.46 6.73
C GLY A 37 28.55 -11.31 6.73
N VAL A 38 28.62 -12.55 7.16
CA VAL A 38 27.48 -13.47 7.24
C VAL A 38 26.44 -12.98 8.26
N LEU A 39 26.88 -12.60 9.45
CA LEU A 39 25.95 -12.12 10.51
C LEU A 39 25.24 -10.84 10.10
N VAL A 40 25.95 -9.88 9.49
CA VAL A 40 25.37 -8.62 9.02
C VAL A 40 24.41 -8.88 7.85
N ALA A 41 24.79 -9.76 6.89
CA ALA A 41 23.91 -10.11 5.78
C ALA A 41 22.59 -10.74 6.23
N ILE A 42 22.64 -11.67 7.17
CA ILE A 42 21.45 -12.29 7.75
C ILE A 42 20.61 -11.26 8.50
N GLY A 43 21.24 -10.44 9.33
CA GLY A 43 20.53 -9.40 10.10
C GLY A 43 19.83 -8.37 9.20
N MET A 44 20.49 -7.91 8.15
CA MET A 44 19.93 -6.96 7.19
C MET A 44 18.77 -7.57 6.40
N GLU A 45 18.92 -8.80 5.90
CA GLU A 45 17.86 -9.47 5.15
C GLU A 45 16.62 -9.71 6.02
N LEU A 46 16.80 -10.22 7.23
CA LEU A 46 15.70 -10.38 8.19
C LEU A 46 15.03 -9.04 8.51
N GLY A 47 15.81 -7.98 8.70
CA GLY A 47 15.29 -6.63 8.93
C GLY A 47 14.43 -6.13 7.76
N VAL A 48 14.88 -6.32 6.53
CA VAL A 48 14.13 -5.95 5.32
C VAL A 48 12.84 -6.75 5.19
N LEU A 49 12.89 -8.07 5.42
CA LEU A 49 11.71 -8.93 5.34
C LEU A 49 10.66 -8.55 6.39
N VAL A 50 11.09 -8.30 7.63
CA VAL A 50 10.21 -7.83 8.70
C VAL A 50 9.60 -6.47 8.36
N LEU A 51 10.40 -5.56 7.80
CA LEU A 51 9.93 -4.24 7.40
C LEU A 51 8.85 -4.33 6.31
N LEU A 52 9.08 -5.14 5.27
CA LEU A 52 8.08 -5.38 4.22
C LEU A 52 6.79 -5.98 4.78
N TRP A 53 6.91 -6.87 5.74
CA TRP A 53 5.76 -7.51 6.38
C TRP A 53 4.96 -6.53 7.25
N VAL A 54 5.64 -5.71 8.06
CA VAL A 54 5.02 -4.73 8.96
C VAL A 54 4.39 -3.57 8.18
N LEU A 55 5.05 -3.12 7.10
CA LEU A 55 4.59 -2.00 6.28
C LEU A 55 3.48 -2.39 5.27
N ALA A 56 3.12 -3.66 5.16
CA ALA A 56 2.02 -4.08 4.28
C ALA A 56 0.67 -3.56 4.84
N PRO A 57 0.04 -2.57 4.19
CA PRO A 57 -1.20 -2.00 4.69
C PRO A 57 -2.37 -2.95 4.45
N THR A 58 -3.35 -2.88 5.31
CA THR A 58 -4.64 -3.55 5.14
C THR A 58 -5.65 -2.55 4.64
N ILE A 59 -6.42 -2.94 3.62
CA ILE A 59 -7.59 -2.22 3.14
C ILE A 59 -8.81 -2.99 3.61
N GLU A 60 -9.72 -2.31 4.29
CA GLU A 60 -10.90 -2.94 4.85
C GLU A 60 -12.11 -2.03 4.71
N VAL A 61 -13.24 -2.59 4.31
CA VAL A 61 -14.54 -1.94 4.30
C VAL A 61 -15.43 -2.67 5.30
N THR A 62 -15.91 -1.94 6.28
CA THR A 62 -16.89 -2.43 7.26
C THR A 62 -18.25 -1.78 7.04
N ASP A 63 -19.23 -2.16 7.80
CA ASP A 63 -20.59 -1.52 7.79
C ASP A 63 -20.52 -0.04 8.14
N THR A 64 -19.53 0.37 8.93
CA THR A 64 -19.43 1.72 9.52
C THR A 64 -18.30 2.56 8.98
N GLU A 65 -17.20 1.95 8.54
CA GLU A 65 -15.97 2.65 8.19
C GLU A 65 -15.25 2.03 6.99
N PHE A 66 -14.50 2.87 6.30
CA PHE A 66 -13.49 2.48 5.31
C PHE A 66 -12.10 2.67 5.92
N HIS A 67 -11.32 1.60 6.00
CA HIS A 67 -9.96 1.61 6.51
C HIS A 67 -8.94 1.46 5.38
N ALA A 68 -7.94 2.33 5.37
CA ALA A 68 -6.80 2.26 4.48
C ALA A 68 -5.50 2.37 5.29
N GLY A 69 -4.89 1.22 5.61
CA GLY A 69 -3.76 1.17 6.52
C GLY A 69 -4.15 1.59 7.94
N ARG A 70 -3.60 2.72 8.39
CA ARG A 70 -3.90 3.29 9.71
C ARG A 70 -5.02 4.34 9.67
N ALA A 71 -5.36 4.84 8.50
CA ALA A 71 -6.41 5.82 8.33
C ALA A 71 -7.79 5.15 8.25
N HIS A 72 -8.79 5.83 8.78
CA HIS A 72 -10.17 5.39 8.74
C HIS A 72 -11.08 6.56 8.36
N LEU A 73 -12.10 6.26 7.58
CA LEU A 73 -13.11 7.21 7.12
C LEU A 73 -14.49 6.64 7.43
N PRO A 74 -15.30 7.31 8.28
CA PRO A 74 -16.67 6.91 8.50
C PRO A 74 -17.46 6.85 7.18
N ARG A 75 -18.25 5.82 6.98
CA ARG A 75 -19.06 5.66 5.75
C ARG A 75 -20.04 6.80 5.51
N THR A 76 -20.46 7.47 6.55
CA THR A 76 -21.32 8.67 6.45
C THR A 76 -20.65 9.84 5.74
N LEU A 77 -19.31 9.87 5.73
CA LEU A 77 -18.48 10.88 5.08
C LEU A 77 -17.96 10.44 3.70
N VAL A 78 -18.27 9.20 3.28
CA VAL A 78 -17.92 8.69 1.95
C VAL A 78 -18.90 9.25 0.93
N GLY A 79 -18.35 9.93 -0.07
CA GLY A 79 -19.11 10.42 -1.20
C GLY A 79 -19.06 9.47 -2.40
N THR A 80 -18.78 10.01 -3.57
CA THR A 80 -18.65 9.24 -4.81
C THR A 80 -17.42 8.32 -4.74
N THR A 81 -17.61 7.08 -5.20
CA THR A 81 -16.53 6.07 -5.25
C THR A 81 -16.31 5.59 -6.66
N GLU A 82 -15.07 5.59 -7.11
CA GLU A 82 -14.68 5.23 -8.47
C GLU A 82 -13.49 4.27 -8.45
N ALA A 83 -13.54 3.28 -9.34
CA ALA A 83 -12.49 2.28 -9.54
C ALA A 83 -11.69 2.60 -10.79
N PHE A 84 -10.36 2.56 -10.72
CA PHE A 84 -9.48 2.78 -11.85
C PHE A 84 -8.44 1.67 -11.96
N GLU A 85 -8.18 1.25 -13.19
CA GLU A 85 -7.16 0.27 -13.54
C GLU A 85 -6.36 0.72 -14.76
N GLY A 86 -5.20 0.10 -14.99
CA GLY A 86 -4.38 0.36 -16.17
C GLY A 86 -3.94 1.82 -16.31
N THR A 87 -4.10 2.38 -17.50
CA THR A 87 -3.71 3.76 -17.83
C THR A 87 -4.50 4.80 -17.03
N ALA A 88 -5.80 4.54 -16.80
CA ALA A 88 -6.65 5.43 -16.01
C ALA A 88 -6.16 5.51 -14.54
N ALA A 89 -5.71 4.41 -13.96
CA ALA A 89 -5.11 4.42 -12.63
C ALA A 89 -3.79 5.21 -12.60
N THR A 90 -2.98 5.10 -13.64
CA THR A 90 -1.73 5.88 -13.78
C THR A 90 -2.02 7.36 -13.88
N GLU A 91 -3.04 7.75 -14.63
CA GLU A 91 -3.47 9.15 -14.75
C GLU A 91 -3.92 9.72 -13.40
N GLN A 92 -4.71 8.96 -12.64
CA GLN A 92 -5.17 9.38 -11.31
C GLN A 92 -4.04 9.54 -10.29
N ARG A 93 -2.97 8.74 -10.42
CA ARG A 93 -1.77 8.85 -9.55
C ARG A 93 -0.84 9.98 -9.94
N GLY A 94 -0.94 10.49 -11.15
CA GLY A 94 -0.05 11.47 -11.74
C GLY A 94 -0.75 12.76 -12.14
N PRO A 95 -1.02 13.00 -13.45
CA PRO A 95 -1.52 14.30 -13.93
C PRO A 95 -2.85 14.74 -13.32
N ALA A 96 -3.74 13.81 -13.01
CA ALA A 96 -5.07 14.09 -12.45
C ALA A 96 -5.09 14.14 -10.90
N LEU A 97 -3.95 13.93 -10.23
CA LEU A 97 -3.87 13.91 -8.77
C LEU A 97 -3.99 15.34 -8.20
N ASP A 98 -4.96 15.56 -7.32
CA ASP A 98 -5.03 16.79 -6.52
C ASP A 98 -3.99 16.74 -5.38
N ALA A 99 -3.23 17.81 -5.23
CA ALA A 99 -2.20 17.92 -4.19
C ALA A 99 -2.74 17.83 -2.75
N ARG A 100 -4.04 18.06 -2.56
CA ARG A 100 -4.73 17.97 -1.27
C ARG A 100 -5.29 16.58 -1.00
N ALA A 101 -5.27 15.68 -1.99
CA ALA A 101 -5.79 14.33 -1.81
C ALA A 101 -4.96 13.54 -0.80
N TRP A 102 -5.63 12.74 0.01
CA TRP A 102 -4.94 11.77 0.83
C TRP A 102 -4.61 10.52 0.00
N THR A 103 -3.38 10.06 0.05
CA THR A 103 -2.91 8.97 -0.80
C THR A 103 -2.28 7.83 -0.02
N LEU A 104 -2.59 6.60 -0.43
CA LEU A 104 -1.90 5.40 0.00
C LEU A 104 -1.49 4.59 -1.24
N PHE A 105 -0.25 4.77 -1.69
CA PHE A 105 0.25 4.10 -2.87
C PHE A 105 1.18 2.94 -2.54
N ARG A 106 1.06 1.87 -3.33
CA ARG A 106 2.01 0.76 -3.37
C ARG A 106 2.37 0.51 -4.84
N GLY A 107 3.64 0.69 -5.18
CA GLY A 107 4.12 0.62 -6.57
C GLY A 107 3.87 -0.73 -7.26
N TYR A 108 3.75 -1.79 -6.49
CA TYR A 108 3.44 -3.14 -6.96
C TYR A 108 1.95 -3.45 -7.07
N VAL A 109 1.07 -2.50 -6.74
CA VAL A 109 -0.39 -2.62 -6.87
C VAL A 109 -0.87 -1.68 -7.97
N ARG A 110 -1.51 -2.24 -9.01
CA ARG A 110 -1.85 -1.50 -10.22
C ARG A 110 -3.17 -0.73 -10.12
N GLY A 111 -4.17 -1.30 -9.47
CA GLY A 111 -5.48 -0.68 -9.31
C GLY A 111 -5.49 0.41 -8.25
N VAL A 112 -6.40 1.37 -8.40
CA VAL A 112 -6.70 2.37 -7.36
C VAL A 112 -8.20 2.56 -7.22
N VAL A 113 -8.61 2.91 -6.01
CA VAL A 113 -9.95 3.39 -5.72
C VAL A 113 -9.86 4.86 -5.30
N LYS A 114 -10.75 5.67 -5.84
CA LYS A 114 -10.94 7.07 -5.49
C LYS A 114 -12.21 7.18 -4.66
N VAL A 115 -12.08 7.71 -3.47
CA VAL A 115 -13.18 7.84 -2.51
C VAL A 115 -13.31 9.32 -2.14
N GLU A 116 -14.38 9.97 -2.59
CA GLU A 116 -14.67 11.35 -2.25
C GLU A 116 -14.94 11.48 -0.74
N VAL A 117 -14.35 12.49 -0.12
CA VAL A 117 -14.58 12.81 1.30
C VAL A 117 -15.61 13.95 1.39
N ARG A 118 -16.70 13.71 2.11
CA ARG A 118 -17.77 14.68 2.38
C ARG A 118 -17.73 15.12 3.84
N ASP A 119 -16.63 15.76 4.19
CA ASP A 119 -16.43 16.33 5.53
C ASP A 119 -16.12 17.82 5.38
N ASP A 120 -17.03 18.68 5.79
CA ASP A 120 -16.86 20.14 5.71
C ASP A 120 -15.72 20.64 6.62
N ALA A 121 -15.31 19.84 7.61
CA ALA A 121 -14.20 20.16 8.51
C ALA A 121 -12.82 19.70 7.97
N ASP A 122 -12.79 18.83 6.94
CA ASP A 122 -11.56 18.30 6.35
C ASP A 122 -11.37 18.87 4.93
N PRO A 123 -10.27 19.61 4.63
CA PRO A 123 -9.99 20.11 3.30
C PRO A 123 -9.62 19.05 2.27
N THR A 124 -9.47 17.79 2.66
CA THR A 124 -9.14 16.67 1.79
C THR A 124 -10.29 16.37 0.82
N PRO A 125 -10.12 16.52 -0.51
CA PRO A 125 -11.20 16.33 -1.46
C PRO A 125 -11.58 14.86 -1.64
N TYR A 126 -10.57 13.98 -1.64
CA TYR A 126 -10.76 12.53 -1.80
C TYR A 126 -9.54 11.73 -1.29
N TRP A 127 -9.76 10.45 -1.07
CA TRP A 127 -8.71 9.47 -0.85
C TRP A 127 -8.43 8.71 -2.14
N LEU A 128 -7.17 8.53 -2.49
CA LEU A 128 -6.73 7.69 -3.61
C LEU A 128 -5.86 6.56 -3.07
N VAL A 129 -6.40 5.35 -3.11
CA VAL A 129 -5.84 4.19 -2.41
C VAL A 129 -5.52 3.07 -3.39
N SER A 130 -4.30 2.54 -3.34
CA SER A 130 -3.92 1.35 -4.09
C SER A 130 -4.67 0.12 -3.58
N VAL A 131 -5.33 -0.59 -4.48
CA VAL A 131 -6.06 -1.83 -4.19
C VAL A 131 -5.92 -2.81 -5.36
N ARG A 132 -5.92 -4.12 -5.08
CA ARG A 132 -5.83 -5.13 -6.16
C ARG A 132 -7.14 -5.32 -6.91
N HIS A 133 -8.26 -5.13 -6.24
CA HIS A 133 -9.59 -5.33 -6.80
C HIS A 133 -10.47 -4.08 -6.59
N PRO A 134 -10.20 -2.97 -7.31
CA PRO A 134 -10.87 -1.70 -7.06
C PRO A 134 -12.38 -1.78 -7.25
N GLY A 135 -12.87 -2.58 -8.20
CA GLY A 135 -14.31 -2.80 -8.40
C GLY A 135 -15.00 -3.40 -7.17
N LYS A 136 -14.37 -4.38 -6.51
CA LYS A 136 -14.92 -5.00 -5.30
C LYS A 136 -14.96 -4.04 -4.11
N VAL A 137 -13.97 -3.17 -4.00
CA VAL A 137 -13.95 -2.13 -2.95
C VAL A 137 -15.08 -1.14 -3.16
N VAL A 138 -15.29 -0.69 -4.40
CA VAL A 138 -16.39 0.22 -4.77
C VAL A 138 -17.75 -0.43 -4.49
N GLU A 139 -17.92 -1.70 -4.86
CA GLU A 139 -19.14 -2.46 -4.58
C GLU A 139 -19.40 -2.54 -3.06
N ALA A 140 -18.39 -2.89 -2.28
CA ALA A 140 -18.50 -2.94 -0.82
C ALA A 140 -18.79 -1.58 -0.17
N LEU A 141 -18.29 -0.48 -0.75
CA LEU A 141 -18.57 0.87 -0.28
C LEU A 141 -19.99 1.36 -0.64
N ARG A 142 -20.60 0.78 -1.65
CA ARG A 142 -21.97 1.12 -2.10
C ARG A 142 -23.05 0.24 -1.47
N SER A 143 -22.67 -0.92 -0.96
CA SER A 143 -23.59 -1.83 -0.25
C SER A 143 -23.96 -1.28 1.14
#